data_5d3e33d99c5b7484720105ddb97c584f
#
_entry.id   5d3e33d99c5b7484720105ddb97c584f
#
_cell.length_a   1.000
_cell.length_b   1.000
_cell.length_c   1.000
_cell.angle_alpha   90.00
_cell.angle_beta   90.00
_cell.angle_gamma   90.00
#
_symmetry.space_group_name_H-M   'P 1'
#
loop_
_entity.id
_entity.type
_entity.pdbx_description
1 polymer ?
#
loop_
_entity_poly.entity_id
_entity_poly.type
_entity_poly.pdbx_seq_one_letter_code
_entity_poly.pdbx_strand_id
1 'polypeptide(L)'
;MTTPETGAATPVQDDVCRLADLYCETKDRIVDLLDDSDAAQWNRPVPACPGWSVRDVVAHLTAVALDLLDGRLTVPPSDAETAEHVRRFDGCGEDELFSIWGGAADRLVQAAATAG
;
A
#
# COMPACT_ATOMS: atom_id res chain seq x y z
N MET A 1 28.94 -26.13 -13.25
CA MET A 1 28.32 -25.69 -13.09
C MET A 1 27.72 -25.06 -12.87
N THR A 2 27.38 -24.68 -12.93
CA THR A 2 26.71 -24.13 -12.69
C THR A 2 26.14 -23.43 -12.52
N THR A 3 26.04 -22.81 -12.74
CA THR A 3 25.41 -22.22 -12.28
C THR A 3 24.38 -22.03 -12.40
N PRO A 4 24.03 -22.46 -12.19
CA PRO A 4 22.69 -22.41 -12.17
C PRO A 4 21.97 -21.28 -11.80
N GLU A 5 22.53 -20.45 -11.37
CA GLU A 5 21.87 -19.24 -11.05
C GLU A 5 21.42 -18.49 -12.22
N THR A 6 21.69 -18.92 -13.37
CA THR A 6 21.16 -18.30 -14.58
C THR A 6 19.66 -18.26 -14.49
N GLY A 7 19.09 -17.08 -14.41
CA GLY A 7 17.67 -16.89 -14.27
C GLY A 7 17.12 -17.08 -12.87
N ALA A 8 17.94 -17.55 -11.95
CA ALA A 8 17.49 -17.72 -10.58
C ALA A 8 17.58 -16.37 -9.84
N ALA A 9 16.56 -16.05 -9.09
CA ALA A 9 16.57 -14.86 -8.26
C ALA A 9 17.56 -15.02 -7.12
N THR A 10 18.17 -13.92 -6.69
CA THR A 10 18.97 -13.91 -5.47
C THR A 10 18.07 -14.11 -4.26
N PRO A 11 18.56 -14.56 -3.11
CA PRO A 11 17.73 -14.64 -1.91
C PRO A 11 17.09 -13.31 -1.54
N VAL A 12 17.76 -12.20 -1.72
CA VAL A 12 17.22 -10.88 -1.44
C VAL A 12 16.08 -10.56 -2.40
N GLN A 13 16.25 -10.88 -3.68
CA GLN A 13 15.20 -10.66 -4.68
C GLN A 13 13.99 -11.54 -4.41
N ASP A 14 14.19 -12.79 -4.02
CA ASP A 14 13.11 -13.68 -3.63
C ASP A 14 12.33 -13.12 -2.44
N ASP A 15 13.02 -12.59 -1.45
CA ASP A 15 12.38 -12.00 -0.28
C ASP A 15 11.58 -10.75 -0.64
N VAL A 16 12.11 -9.91 -1.53
CA VAL A 16 11.41 -8.72 -1.99
C VAL A 16 10.14 -9.10 -2.75
N CYS A 17 10.21 -10.10 -3.64
CA CYS A 17 9.04 -10.58 -4.37
C CYS A 17 8.00 -11.16 -3.42
N ARG A 18 8.43 -11.92 -2.42
CA ARG A 18 7.54 -12.48 -1.42
C ARG A 18 6.84 -11.38 -0.61
N LEU A 19 7.58 -10.35 -0.20
CA LEU A 19 7.00 -9.23 0.53
C LEU A 19 5.97 -8.49 -0.33
N ALA A 20 6.25 -8.31 -1.62
CA ALA A 20 5.31 -7.68 -2.53
C ALA A 20 4.03 -8.52 -2.66
N ASP A 21 4.17 -9.84 -2.77
CA ASP A 21 3.02 -10.74 -2.85
C ASP A 21 2.20 -10.70 -1.57
N LEU A 22 2.85 -10.72 -0.41
CA LEU A 22 2.17 -10.62 0.88
C LEU A 22 1.47 -9.28 1.04
N TYR A 23 2.09 -8.22 0.55
CA TYR A 23 1.47 -6.89 0.55
C TYR A 23 0.17 -6.91 -0.25
N CYS A 24 0.21 -7.48 -1.45
CA CYS A 24 -0.98 -7.55 -2.31
C CYS A 24 -2.07 -8.41 -1.69
N GLU A 25 -1.73 -9.55 -1.08
CA GLU A 25 -2.70 -10.39 -0.40
C GLU A 25 -3.34 -9.63 0.76
N THR A 26 -2.56 -8.89 1.53
CA THR A 26 -3.07 -8.10 2.66
C THR A 26 -3.97 -6.99 2.16
N LYS A 27 -3.56 -6.27 1.11
CA LYS A 27 -4.37 -5.24 0.49
C LYS A 27 -5.70 -5.82 0.02
N ASP A 28 -5.67 -6.96 -0.66
CA ASP A 28 -6.88 -7.59 -1.19
C ASP A 28 -7.84 -7.97 -0.06
N ARG A 29 -7.32 -8.46 1.07
CA ARG A 29 -8.16 -8.76 2.23
C ARG A 29 -8.82 -7.52 2.80
N ILE A 30 -8.07 -6.42 2.87
CA ILE A 30 -8.61 -5.15 3.37
C ILE A 30 -9.70 -4.64 2.42
N VAL A 31 -9.45 -4.68 1.12
CA VAL A 31 -10.43 -4.26 0.12
C VAL A 31 -11.68 -5.12 0.21
N ASP A 32 -11.54 -6.44 0.32
CA ASP A 32 -12.67 -7.35 0.44
C ASP A 32 -13.50 -7.07 1.69
N LEU A 33 -12.85 -6.80 2.81
CA LEU A 33 -13.53 -6.47 4.06
C LEU A 33 -14.32 -5.17 3.95
N LEU A 34 -13.86 -4.23 3.14
CA LEU A 34 -14.46 -2.91 3.02
C LEU A 34 -15.36 -2.76 1.79
N ASP A 35 -15.39 -3.76 0.90
CA ASP A 35 -16.09 -3.67 -0.37
C ASP A 35 -17.58 -3.38 -0.20
N ASP A 36 -18.20 -3.99 0.81
CA ASP A 36 -19.62 -3.81 1.10
C ASP A 36 -19.87 -2.76 2.18
N SER A 37 -18.85 -1.97 2.53
CA SER A 37 -18.98 -0.96 3.58
C SER A 37 -19.85 0.19 3.13
N ASP A 38 -20.73 0.64 4.03
CA ASP A 38 -21.47 1.87 3.81
C ASP A 38 -20.69 3.08 4.33
N ALA A 39 -21.23 4.28 4.14
CA ALA A 39 -20.55 5.50 4.56
C ALA A 39 -20.27 5.54 6.06
N ALA A 40 -21.16 4.96 6.85
CA ALA A 40 -20.97 4.93 8.31
C ALA A 40 -19.78 4.07 8.70
N GLN A 41 -19.62 2.91 8.07
CA GLN A 41 -18.48 2.01 8.32
C GLN A 41 -17.18 2.63 7.82
N TRP A 42 -17.21 3.26 6.66
CA TRP A 42 -16.07 3.90 6.03
C TRP A 42 -15.53 5.04 6.90
N ASN A 43 -16.43 5.76 7.56
CA ASN A 43 -16.06 6.89 8.41
C ASN A 43 -15.92 6.51 9.89
N ARG A 44 -15.98 5.23 10.22
CA ARG A 44 -15.86 4.77 11.60
C ARG A 44 -14.49 5.07 12.16
N PRO A 45 -14.39 5.59 13.39
CA PRO A 45 -13.11 5.80 14.04
C PRO A 45 -12.36 4.49 14.24
N VAL A 46 -11.05 4.53 14.10
CA VAL A 46 -10.17 3.38 14.33
C VAL A 46 -9.55 3.53 15.72
N PRO A 47 -9.87 2.64 16.67
CA PRO A 47 -9.37 2.78 18.03
C PRO A 47 -7.84 2.79 18.13
N ALA A 48 -7.17 2.00 17.29
CA ALA A 48 -5.70 1.91 17.30
C ALA A 48 -5.03 3.16 16.73
N CYS A 49 -5.78 4.01 16.01
CA CYS A 49 -5.26 5.21 15.37
C CYS A 49 -6.14 6.40 15.78
N PRO A 50 -5.94 6.95 16.99
CA PRO A 50 -6.81 8.02 17.48
C PRO A 50 -6.90 9.20 16.52
N GLY A 51 -8.11 9.65 16.27
CA GLY A 51 -8.36 10.75 15.35
C GLY A 51 -8.50 10.35 13.90
N TRP A 52 -8.35 9.07 13.58
CA TRP A 52 -8.46 8.59 12.20
C TRP A 52 -9.72 7.74 12.01
N SER A 53 -10.29 7.85 10.82
CA SER A 53 -11.34 6.95 10.35
C SER A 53 -10.72 5.81 9.54
N VAL A 54 -11.54 4.82 9.20
CA VAL A 54 -11.13 3.73 8.30
C VAL A 54 -10.63 4.32 6.98
N ARG A 55 -11.35 5.32 6.44
CA ARG A 55 -10.95 6.01 5.22
C ARG A 55 -9.55 6.62 5.34
N ASP A 56 -9.27 7.25 6.47
CA ASP A 56 -7.98 7.89 6.69
C ASP A 56 -6.84 6.87 6.66
N VAL A 57 -7.06 5.68 7.24
CA VAL A 57 -6.07 4.60 7.21
C VAL A 57 -5.80 4.16 5.78
N VAL A 58 -6.85 3.94 4.99
CA VAL A 58 -6.69 3.53 3.59
C VAL A 58 -5.99 4.62 2.78
N ALA A 59 -6.34 5.88 3.00
CA ALA A 59 -5.68 7.00 2.34
C ALA A 59 -4.19 7.04 2.68
N HIS A 60 -3.83 6.85 3.94
CA HIS A 60 -2.44 6.81 4.36
C HIS A 60 -1.69 5.66 3.69
N LEU A 61 -2.26 4.45 3.69
CA LEU A 61 -1.63 3.29 3.07
C LEU A 61 -1.42 3.51 1.57
N THR A 62 -2.38 4.11 0.90
CA THR A 62 -2.30 4.44 -0.52
C THR A 62 -1.17 5.44 -0.78
N ALA A 63 -1.09 6.50 0.00
CA ALA A 63 -0.05 7.50 -0.13
C ALA A 63 1.34 6.92 0.13
N VAL A 64 1.48 6.05 1.13
CA VAL A 64 2.76 5.39 1.41
C VAL A 64 3.22 4.57 0.21
N ALA A 65 2.30 3.82 -0.41
CA ALA A 65 2.65 3.03 -1.60
C ALA A 65 3.12 3.92 -2.74
N LEU A 66 2.43 5.03 -2.99
CA LEU A 66 2.82 5.96 -4.06
C LEU A 66 4.15 6.64 -3.76
N ASP A 67 4.38 7.07 -2.54
CA ASP A 67 5.62 7.74 -2.16
C ASP A 67 6.80 6.77 -2.21
N LEU A 68 6.58 5.51 -1.87
CA LEU A 68 7.60 4.48 -2.00
C LEU A 68 7.99 4.30 -3.46
N LEU A 69 7.01 4.24 -4.37
CA LEU A 69 7.26 4.11 -5.80
C LEU A 69 8.02 5.31 -6.36
N ASP A 70 7.73 6.50 -5.84
CA ASP A 70 8.35 7.74 -6.30
C ASP A 70 9.70 8.01 -5.61
N GLY A 71 10.10 7.16 -4.67
CA GLY A 71 11.35 7.36 -3.94
C GLY A 71 11.30 8.51 -2.94
N ARG A 72 10.10 8.94 -2.54
CA ARG A 72 9.92 10.09 -1.64
C ARG A 72 9.56 9.70 -0.21
N LEU A 73 9.44 8.40 0.05
CA LEU A 73 9.04 7.95 1.38
C LEU A 73 10.19 8.14 2.38
N THR A 74 9.89 8.85 3.47
CA THR A 74 10.79 8.97 4.62
C THR A 74 10.36 7.95 5.67
N VAL A 75 11.31 7.23 6.25
CA VAL A 75 11.00 6.18 7.22
C VAL A 75 11.73 6.47 8.53
N PRO A 76 11.01 6.67 9.61
CA PRO A 76 9.54 6.78 9.68
C PRO A 76 9.07 8.13 9.15
N PRO A 77 7.86 8.21 8.60
CA PRO A 77 7.32 9.49 8.16
C PRO A 77 7.06 10.39 9.35
N SER A 78 7.22 11.70 9.14
CA SER A 78 6.90 12.68 10.17
C SER A 78 5.39 12.80 10.36
N ASP A 79 4.97 13.43 11.45
CA ASP A 79 3.55 13.70 11.68
C ASP A 79 2.96 14.57 10.57
N ALA A 80 3.74 15.54 10.08
CA ALA A 80 3.31 16.40 8.98
C ALA A 80 3.13 15.62 7.69
N GLU A 81 4.03 14.70 7.39
CA GLU A 81 3.93 13.83 6.20
C GLU A 81 2.72 12.92 6.30
N THR A 82 2.49 12.32 7.47
CA THR A 82 1.35 11.45 7.70
C THR A 82 0.04 12.22 7.54
N ALA A 83 -0.04 13.44 8.06
CA ALA A 83 -1.21 14.29 7.89
C ALA A 83 -1.44 14.67 6.43
N GLU A 84 -0.38 14.92 5.67
CA GLU A 84 -0.48 15.19 4.24
C GLU A 84 -1.00 13.96 3.49
N HIS A 85 -0.55 12.76 3.85
CA HIS A 85 -1.02 11.52 3.24
C HIS A 85 -2.54 11.41 3.31
N VAL A 86 -3.10 11.72 4.47
CA VAL A 86 -4.56 11.65 4.67
C VAL A 86 -5.26 12.70 3.82
N ARG A 87 -4.74 13.93 3.81
CA ARG A 87 -5.37 15.04 3.07
C ARG A 87 -5.24 14.90 1.57
N ARG A 88 -4.22 14.20 1.08
CA ARG A 88 -3.94 14.06 -0.36
C ARG A 88 -5.15 13.54 -1.14
N PHE A 89 -5.94 12.71 -0.51
CA PHE A 89 -7.08 12.07 -1.17
C PHE A 89 -8.42 12.65 -0.73
N ASP A 90 -8.43 13.84 -0.14
CA ASP A 90 -9.67 14.52 0.18
C ASP A 90 -10.49 14.69 -1.10
N GLY A 91 -11.76 14.36 -1.03
CA GLY A 91 -12.64 14.43 -2.19
C GLY A 91 -12.67 13.17 -3.04
N CYS A 92 -11.78 12.20 -2.81
CA CYS A 92 -11.83 10.92 -3.51
C CYS A 92 -12.91 10.03 -2.91
N GLY A 93 -13.69 9.37 -3.77
CA GLY A 93 -14.62 8.33 -3.33
C GLY A 93 -13.90 7.05 -2.97
N GLU A 94 -14.65 6.12 -2.35
CA GLU A 94 -14.09 4.83 -1.92
C GLU A 94 -13.55 4.04 -3.10
N ASP A 95 -14.32 3.92 -4.17
CA ASP A 95 -13.94 3.15 -5.36
C ASP A 95 -12.72 3.76 -6.02
N GLU A 96 -12.66 5.07 -6.06
CA GLU A 96 -11.51 5.78 -6.63
C GLU A 96 -10.26 5.53 -5.81
N LEU A 97 -10.37 5.62 -4.50
CA LEU A 97 -9.24 5.39 -3.60
C LEU A 97 -8.74 3.95 -3.70
N PHE A 98 -9.64 2.97 -3.73
CA PHE A 98 -9.25 1.58 -3.92
C PHE A 98 -8.59 1.35 -5.28
N SER A 99 -9.06 2.03 -6.32
CA SER A 99 -8.48 1.92 -7.66
C SER A 99 -7.04 2.46 -7.67
N ILE A 100 -6.81 3.59 -7.03
CA ILE A 100 -5.48 4.18 -6.92
C ILE A 100 -4.54 3.24 -6.15
N TRP A 101 -5.01 2.72 -5.02
CA TRP A 101 -4.21 1.81 -4.20
C TRP A 101 -3.90 0.52 -4.97
N GLY A 102 -4.90 -0.04 -5.66
CA GLY A 102 -4.71 -1.24 -6.47
C GLY A 102 -3.67 -1.04 -7.56
N GLY A 103 -3.71 0.09 -8.24
CA GLY A 103 -2.71 0.43 -9.25
C GLY A 103 -1.31 0.57 -8.68
N ALA A 104 -1.20 1.20 -7.50
CA ALA A 104 0.08 1.33 -6.81
C ALA A 104 0.62 -0.03 -6.39
N ALA A 105 -0.24 -0.91 -5.88
CA ALA A 105 0.15 -2.26 -5.47
C ALA A 105 0.68 -3.06 -6.66
N ASP A 106 0.03 -2.98 -7.82
CA ASP A 106 0.48 -3.66 -9.03
C ASP A 106 1.85 -3.15 -9.46
N ARG A 107 2.09 -1.85 -9.38
CA ARG A 107 3.38 -1.26 -9.70
C ARG A 107 4.47 -1.70 -8.72
N LEU A 108 4.13 -1.88 -7.44
CA LEU A 108 5.08 -2.38 -6.43
C LEU A 108 5.50 -3.82 -6.76
N VAL A 109 4.55 -4.67 -7.19
CA VAL A 109 4.87 -6.04 -7.60
C VAL A 109 5.81 -6.02 -8.81
N GLN A 110 5.52 -5.18 -9.79
CA GLN A 110 6.37 -5.06 -10.98
C GLN A 110 7.77 -4.56 -10.62
N ALA A 111 7.86 -3.57 -9.73
CA ALA A 111 9.14 -3.05 -9.28
C ALA A 111 9.94 -4.12 -8.53
N ALA A 112 9.28 -4.92 -7.70
CA ALA A 112 9.93 -6.02 -6.99
C ALA A 112 10.47 -7.07 -7.96
N ALA A 113 9.72 -7.36 -9.01
CA ALA A 113 10.13 -8.36 -10.01
C ALA A 113 11.36 -7.90 -10.81
N THR A 114 11.55 -6.60 -10.95
CA THR A 114 12.68 -6.04 -11.71
C THR A 114 13.83 -5.58 -10.81
N ALA A 115 13.64 -5.60 -9.49
CA ALA A 115 14.68 -5.25 -8.54
C ALA A 115 15.77 -6.31 -8.59
N GLY A 116 17.01 -5.87 -8.65
CA GLY A 116 18.05 -6.87 -8.77
C GLY A 116 19.29 -6.55 -8.03
#